data_c2f01fac84dcbb778933743a691c6728
#
_entry.id   c2f01fac84dcbb778933743a691c6728
#
_cell.length_a   1.000
_cell.length_b   1.000
_cell.length_c   1.000
_cell.angle_alpha   90.00
_cell.angle_beta   90.00
_cell.angle_gamma   90.00
#
_symmetry.space_group_name_H-M   'P 1'
#
loop_
_entity.id
_entity.type
_entity.pdbx_description
1 polymer ?
#
loop_
_entity_poly.entity_id
_entity_poly.type
_entity_poly.pdbx_seq_one_letter_code
_entity_poly.pdbx_strand_id
1 'polypeptide(L)'
;FSVNISKPGITKGQHWHHSKWELFVIVSGHGLIQERRIGGDEVLSFEASGERLEAIHMLPGYTHSIINLSDKEPLVTFMWANEPFDPDHPDTFGESV
;
A
#
# COMPACT_ATOMS: atom_id res chain seq x y z
N PHE A 1 3.49 11.02 -8.57
CA PHE A 1 3.47 9.56 -8.47
C PHE A 1 4.86 9.00 -8.17
N SER A 2 4.90 7.75 -7.75
CA SER A 2 6.15 7.04 -7.50
C SER A 2 6.03 5.57 -7.88
N VAL A 3 7.19 4.91 -8.03
CA VAL A 3 7.26 3.47 -8.30
C VAL A 3 8.03 2.84 -7.14
N ASN A 4 7.48 1.80 -6.57
CA ASN A 4 8.09 1.06 -5.47
C ASN A 4 8.39 -0.37 -5.91
N ILE A 5 9.59 -0.85 -5.58
CA ILE A 5 10.00 -2.22 -5.86
C ILE A 5 10.22 -2.93 -4.52
N SER A 6 9.46 -3.99 -4.28
CA SER A 6 9.58 -4.81 -3.07
C SER A 6 10.23 -6.14 -3.40
N LYS A 7 11.25 -6.50 -2.65
CA LYS A 7 11.91 -7.81 -2.78
C LYS A 7 10.96 -8.94 -2.38
N PRO A 8 11.21 -10.19 -2.82
CA PRO A 8 10.39 -11.33 -2.43
C PRO A 8 10.18 -11.44 -0.93
N GLY A 9 8.95 -11.75 -0.52
CA GLY A 9 8.59 -11.96 0.87
C GLY A 9 8.52 -10.72 1.75
N ILE A 10 8.82 -9.55 1.22
CA ILE A 10 8.86 -8.31 2.01
C ILE A 10 7.45 -7.73 2.17
N THR A 11 7.19 -7.20 3.36
CA THR A 11 6.01 -6.41 3.69
C THR A 11 6.43 -4.97 3.89
N LYS A 12 5.75 -4.06 3.23
CA LYS A 12 5.96 -2.61 3.36
C LYS A 12 4.67 -1.93 3.80
N GLY A 13 4.79 -0.67 4.23
CA GLY A 13 3.68 0.10 4.73
C GLY A 13 3.59 0.01 6.23
N GLN A 14 2.53 -0.60 6.77
CA GLN A 14 2.23 -0.63 8.20
C GLN A 14 2.11 0.79 8.75
N HIS A 15 1.41 1.64 8.01
CA HIS A 15 1.17 3.02 8.39
C HIS A 15 -0.17 3.52 7.83
N TRP A 16 -0.60 4.66 8.35
CA TRP A 16 -1.81 5.33 7.91
C TRP A 16 -1.61 6.83 7.76
N HIS A 17 -2.54 7.48 7.06
CA HIS A 17 -2.52 8.91 6.81
C HIS A 17 -3.81 9.55 7.34
N HIS A 18 -3.72 10.77 7.84
CA HIS A 18 -4.87 11.48 8.38
C HIS A 18 -5.75 12.07 7.27
N SER A 19 -5.15 12.72 6.29
CA SER A 19 -5.87 13.37 5.19
C SER A 19 -5.43 12.92 3.80
N LYS A 20 -4.18 12.49 3.65
CA LYS A 20 -3.67 12.01 2.37
C LYS A 20 -4.29 10.67 2.00
N TRP A 21 -4.66 10.52 0.73
CA TRP A 21 -5.07 9.23 0.19
C TRP A 21 -4.20 8.85 -1.01
N GLU A 22 -4.13 7.58 -1.29
CA GLU A 22 -3.26 7.05 -2.32
C GLU A 22 -3.99 6.02 -3.18
N LEU A 23 -3.54 5.86 -4.43
CA LEU A 23 -3.94 4.77 -5.30
C LEU A 23 -2.71 3.92 -5.59
N PHE A 24 -2.84 2.61 -5.39
CA PHE A 24 -1.80 1.64 -5.67
C PHE A 24 -2.23 0.75 -6.84
N VAL A 25 -1.30 0.57 -7.79
CA VAL A 25 -1.49 -0.38 -8.90
C VAL A 25 -0.27 -1.28 -8.96
N ILE A 26 -0.48 -2.59 -8.84
CA ILE A 26 0.59 -3.55 -9.04
C ILE A 26 0.76 -3.74 -10.54
N VAL A 27 1.95 -3.43 -11.05
CA VAL A 27 2.25 -3.49 -12.49
C VAL A 27 3.10 -4.69 -12.87
N SER A 28 3.75 -5.33 -11.90
CA SER A 28 4.52 -6.56 -12.09
C SER A 28 4.61 -7.31 -10.78
N GLY A 29 4.47 -8.62 -10.85
CA GLY A 29 4.51 -9.49 -9.67
C GLY A 29 3.12 -9.77 -9.10
N HIS A 30 3.09 -10.29 -7.87
CA HIS A 30 1.87 -10.72 -7.20
C HIS A 30 1.92 -10.27 -5.74
N GLY A 31 0.95 -9.50 -5.31
CA GLY A 31 0.92 -8.91 -3.99
C GLY A 31 -0.42 -8.99 -3.29
N LEU A 32 -0.36 -8.79 -1.97
CA LEU A 32 -1.53 -8.70 -1.11
C LEU A 32 -1.50 -7.32 -0.44
N ILE A 33 -2.55 -6.54 -0.66
CA ILE A 33 -2.75 -5.25 0.00
C ILE A 33 -3.79 -5.46 1.08
N GLN A 34 -3.45 -5.03 2.30
CA GLN A 34 -4.35 -5.11 3.44
C GLN A 34 -4.58 -3.74 4.03
N GLU A 35 -5.81 -3.47 4.43
CA GLU A 35 -6.21 -2.21 5.05
C GLU A 35 -7.10 -2.51 6.25
N ARG A 36 -6.92 -1.73 7.31
CA ARG A 36 -7.77 -1.78 8.50
C ARG A 36 -8.04 -0.35 8.97
N ARG A 37 -9.29 -0.04 9.21
CA ARG A 37 -9.67 1.26 9.76
C ARG A 37 -9.05 1.42 11.16
N ILE A 38 -8.47 2.59 11.44
CA ILE A 38 -7.93 2.92 12.76
C ILE A 38 -9.07 2.84 13.78
N GLY A 39 -8.85 2.08 14.85
CA GLY A 39 -9.86 1.80 15.88
C GLY A 39 -10.82 0.66 15.53
N GLY A 40 -10.73 0.09 14.32
CA GLY A 40 -11.55 -1.04 13.90
C GLY A 40 -10.77 -2.35 13.90
N ASP A 41 -11.50 -3.46 13.76
CA ASP A 41 -10.93 -4.82 13.81
C ASP A 41 -10.96 -5.51 12.43
N GLU A 42 -11.78 -5.04 11.50
CA GLU A 42 -11.94 -5.68 10.20
C GLU A 42 -10.76 -5.37 9.28
N VAL A 43 -10.12 -6.42 8.77
CA VAL A 43 -9.05 -6.31 7.77
C VAL A 43 -9.64 -6.57 6.40
N LEU A 44 -9.49 -5.58 5.50
CA LEU A 44 -9.82 -5.72 4.10
C LEU A 44 -8.58 -6.20 3.36
N SER A 45 -8.71 -7.22 2.54
CA SER A 45 -7.59 -7.83 1.83
C SER A 45 -7.86 -7.86 0.33
N PHE A 46 -6.91 -7.38 -0.45
CA PHE A 46 -6.99 -7.30 -1.90
C PHE A 46 -5.76 -7.96 -2.51
N GLU A 47 -5.97 -9.09 -3.17
CA GLU A 47 -4.90 -9.77 -3.90
C GLU A 47 -4.88 -9.21 -5.32
N ALA A 48 -3.69 -8.81 -5.80
CA ALA A 48 -3.53 -8.17 -7.09
C ALA A 48 -2.24 -8.60 -7.78
N SER A 49 -2.21 -8.51 -9.10
CA SER A 49 -1.05 -8.90 -9.90
C SER A 49 -0.87 -7.97 -11.11
N GLY A 50 0.32 -8.04 -11.72
CA GLY A 50 0.60 -7.31 -12.95
C GLY A 50 -0.12 -7.85 -14.18
N GLU A 51 -0.74 -9.02 -14.08
CA GLU A 51 -1.52 -9.61 -15.19
C GLU A 51 -2.86 -8.91 -15.41
N ARG A 52 -3.39 -8.30 -14.34
CA ARG A 52 -4.64 -7.55 -14.40
C ARG A 52 -4.47 -6.28 -13.57
N LEU A 53 -4.39 -5.14 -14.25
CA LEU A 53 -4.19 -3.86 -13.57
C LEU A 53 -5.48 -3.42 -12.87
N GLU A 54 -5.37 -3.23 -11.57
CA GLU A 54 -6.46 -2.75 -10.71
C GLU A 54 -5.92 -1.66 -9.79
N ALA A 55 -6.65 -0.55 -9.68
CA ALA A 55 -6.31 0.51 -8.74
C ALA A 55 -6.95 0.21 -7.38
N ILE A 56 -6.13 0.18 -6.34
CA ILE A 56 -6.59 -0.05 -4.98
C ILE A 56 -6.42 1.24 -4.19
N HIS A 57 -7.53 1.70 -3.60
CA HIS A 57 -7.58 2.98 -2.90
C HIS A 57 -7.17 2.81 -1.44
N MET A 58 -6.11 3.54 -1.05
CA MET A 58 -5.66 3.63 0.34
C MET A 58 -6.32 4.84 0.97
N LEU A 59 -7.39 4.59 1.75
CA LEU A 59 -8.21 5.64 2.34
C LEU A 59 -7.52 6.30 3.54
N PRO A 60 -7.74 7.60 3.77
CA PRO A 60 -7.34 8.24 5.02
C PRO A 60 -7.98 7.52 6.22
N GLY A 61 -7.23 7.44 7.33
CA GLY A 61 -7.72 6.77 8.54
C GLY A 61 -7.69 5.24 8.49
N TYR A 62 -7.10 4.66 7.44
CA TYR A 62 -6.86 3.23 7.34
C TYR A 62 -5.37 2.94 7.35
N THR A 63 -4.92 2.09 8.25
CA THR A 63 -3.56 1.57 8.17
C THR A 63 -3.50 0.55 7.04
N HIS A 64 -2.43 0.57 6.27
CA HIS A 64 -2.30 -0.30 5.11
C HIS A 64 -0.93 -0.95 5.05
N SER A 65 -0.88 -2.10 4.41
CA SER A 65 0.36 -2.82 4.10
C SER A 65 0.29 -3.40 2.70
N ILE A 66 1.46 -3.59 2.10
CA ILE A 66 1.60 -4.31 0.85
C ILE A 66 2.64 -5.41 1.03
N ILE A 67 2.26 -6.62 0.67
CA ILE A 67 3.05 -7.84 0.88
C ILE A 67 3.38 -8.44 -0.48
N ASN A 68 4.66 -8.69 -0.74
CA ASN A 68 5.05 -9.46 -1.90
C ASN A 68 4.83 -10.94 -1.60
N LEU A 69 3.87 -11.55 -2.27
CA LEU A 69 3.51 -12.96 -2.07
C LEU A 69 4.46 -13.93 -2.77
N SER A 70 5.29 -13.43 -3.69
CA SER A 70 6.26 -14.28 -4.39
C SER A 70 7.51 -14.49 -3.52
N ASP A 71 8.09 -15.68 -3.59
CA ASP A 71 9.37 -16.01 -2.99
C ASP A 71 10.54 -15.86 -3.98
N LYS A 72 10.26 -15.47 -5.21
CA LYS A 72 11.24 -15.43 -6.32
C LYS A 72 11.32 -14.09 -7.03
N GLU A 73 10.19 -13.42 -7.22
CA GLU A 73 10.08 -12.26 -8.08
C GLU A 73 9.82 -10.97 -7.31
N PRO A 74 10.34 -9.84 -7.80
CA PRO A 74 10.03 -8.55 -7.18
C PRO A 74 8.58 -8.16 -7.44
N LEU A 75 8.04 -7.35 -6.55
CA LEU A 75 6.73 -6.71 -6.68
C LEU A 75 6.95 -5.27 -7.09
N VAL A 76 6.40 -4.87 -8.23
CA VAL A 76 6.50 -3.49 -8.70
C VAL A 76 5.13 -2.82 -8.56
N THR A 77 5.08 -1.77 -7.76
CA THR A 77 3.86 -1.02 -7.46
C THR A 77 4.00 0.42 -7.93
N PHE A 78 3.04 0.86 -8.73
CA PHE A 78 2.88 2.26 -9.08
C PHE A 78 1.96 2.91 -8.05
N MET A 79 2.37 4.06 -7.51
CA MET A 79 1.64 4.74 -6.45
C MET A 79 1.38 6.20 -6.83
N TRP A 80 0.14 6.65 -6.61
CA TRP A 80 -0.24 8.03 -6.80
C TRP A 80 -0.91 8.54 -5.53
N ALA A 81 -0.56 9.75 -5.11
CA ALA A 81 -1.12 10.38 -3.92
C ALA A 81 -1.76 11.72 -4.30
N ASN A 82 -2.79 12.12 -3.55
CA ASN A 82 -3.50 13.37 -3.80
C ASN A 82 -2.71 14.61 -3.38
N GLU A 83 -1.63 14.42 -2.60
CA GLU A 83 -0.77 15.51 -2.17
C GLU A 83 0.70 15.04 -2.11
N PRO A 84 1.69 15.94 -2.35
CA PRO A 84 3.08 15.56 -2.25
C PRO A 84 3.49 15.35 -0.79
N PHE A 85 4.55 14.56 -0.59
CA PHE A 85 5.14 14.40 0.74
C PHE A 85 5.78 15.71 1.19
N ASP A 86 5.41 16.16 2.39
CA ASP A 86 5.99 17.33 3.04
C ASP A 86 6.73 16.87 4.30
N PRO A 87 8.07 16.93 4.35
CA PRO A 87 8.85 16.47 5.50
C PRO A 87 8.61 17.31 6.77
N ASP A 88 8.13 18.55 6.63
CA ASP A 88 7.80 19.41 7.78
C ASP A 88 6.43 19.07 8.38
N HIS A 89 5.55 18.48 7.57
CA HIS A 89 4.21 18.05 7.98
C HIS A 89 3.91 16.65 7.45
N PRO A 90 4.69 15.64 7.87
CA PRO A 90 4.47 14.28 7.38
C PRO A 90 3.16 13.74 7.92
N ASP A 91 2.23 13.47 7.03
CA ASP A 91 0.93 12.88 7.38
C ASP A 91 1.04 11.35 7.31
N THR A 92 1.95 10.80 8.12
CA THR A 92 2.23 9.36 8.14
C THR A 92 2.46 8.89 9.56
N PHE A 93 1.67 7.89 9.98
CA PHE A 93 1.68 7.35 11.33
C PHE A 93 1.80 5.84 11.30
N GLY A 94 2.71 5.28 12.11
CA GLY A 94 2.93 3.84 12.15
C GLY A 94 1.85 3.10 12.92
N GLU A 95 1.29 2.05 12.33
CA GLU A 95 0.41 1.09 12.98
C GLU A 95 0.29 -0.16 12.12
N SER A 96 0.48 -1.33 12.73
CA SER A 96 0.34 -2.60 12.02
C SER A 96 -1.10 -2.84 11.58
N VAL A 97 -1.25 -3.41 10.42
CA VAL A 97 -2.55 -3.92 9.96
C VAL A 97 -2.96 -5.18 10.74
#